data_8cac67bf95f46ff803e2ff087d49e7c7
#
_entry.id   8cac67bf95f46ff803e2ff087d49e7c7
#
_cell.length_a   1.000
_cell.length_b   1.000
_cell.length_c   1.000
_cell.angle_alpha   90.00
_cell.angle_beta   90.00
_cell.angle_gamma   90.00
#
_symmetry.space_group_name_H-M   'P 1'
#
loop_
_entity.id
_entity.type
_entity.pdbx_description
1 polymer ?
#
loop_
_entity_poly.entity_id
_entity_poly.type
_entity_poly.pdbx_seq_one_letter_code
_entity_poly.pdbx_strand_id
1 'polypeptide(L)'
;MIPTRVILHVSDTPDFAEFLPDGTPNRDFDKFGLKDINEWHVAKGWRCCGYHWIIRRTGILEAGRPEDEEGAHCLGRNEDSLGVCYVGRRLPTVAQLNTLEGLYRGIRERHAIVADQWFGHYEYDPNRTCPNISMEVMRRWMKTLP
;
A
#
# COMPACT_ATOMS: atom_id res chain seq x y z
N MET A 1 -4.21 13.05 13.96
CA MET A 1 -5.06 11.87 13.64
C MET A 1 -4.69 10.72 14.57
N ILE A 2 -5.67 9.94 15.00
CA ILE A 2 -5.45 8.66 15.70
C ILE A 2 -6.02 7.58 14.79
N PRO A 3 -5.19 6.80 14.10
CA PRO A 3 -5.70 5.80 13.17
C PRO A 3 -6.32 4.62 13.92
N THR A 4 -7.43 4.12 13.38
CA THR A 4 -8.14 2.95 13.91
C THR A 4 -8.19 1.81 12.91
N ARG A 5 -7.71 2.03 11.69
CA ARG A 5 -7.71 1.07 10.59
C ARG A 5 -6.63 1.36 9.57
N VAL A 6 -6.38 0.39 8.72
CA VAL A 6 -5.53 0.54 7.54
C VAL A 6 -6.36 0.28 6.30
N ILE A 7 -6.12 1.06 5.25
CA ILE A 7 -6.69 0.82 3.92
C ILE A 7 -5.54 0.52 2.97
N LEU A 8 -5.59 -0.66 2.36
CA LEU A 8 -4.60 -1.14 1.43
C LEU A 8 -4.96 -0.73 0.00
N HIS A 9 -3.97 -0.26 -0.73
CA HIS A 9 -4.07 0.22 -2.10
C HIS A 9 -2.99 -0.39 -2.99
N VAL A 10 -3.22 -0.31 -4.31
CA VAL A 10 -2.19 -0.47 -5.35
C VAL A 10 -2.00 0.85 -6.08
N SER A 11 -0.81 1.06 -6.64
CA SER A 11 -0.52 2.25 -7.44
C SER A 11 -1.19 2.24 -8.82
N ASP A 12 -1.72 1.11 -9.26
CA ASP A 12 -2.24 0.86 -10.61
C ASP A 12 -1.21 1.12 -11.71
N THR A 13 0.02 0.74 -11.43
CA THR A 13 1.13 0.76 -12.39
C THR A 13 1.40 -0.66 -12.89
N PRO A 14 2.04 -0.82 -14.09
CA PRO A 14 2.31 -2.14 -14.62
C PRO A 14 3.10 -3.04 -13.66
N ASP A 15 2.74 -4.32 -13.60
CA ASP A 15 3.48 -5.35 -12.89
C ASP A 15 4.66 -5.83 -13.75
N PHE A 16 5.69 -5.01 -13.87
CA PHE A 16 6.89 -5.39 -14.61
C PHE A 16 7.57 -6.63 -14.00
N ALA A 17 7.98 -7.55 -14.86
CA ALA A 17 8.76 -8.71 -14.43
C ALA A 17 10.13 -8.29 -13.93
N GLU A 18 10.66 -9.01 -12.93
CA GLU A 18 11.99 -8.75 -12.38
C GLU A 18 13.09 -9.00 -13.40
N PHE A 19 12.88 -10.01 -14.25
CA PHE A 19 13.83 -10.39 -15.32
C PHE A 19 13.15 -10.33 -16.69
N LEU A 20 13.92 -9.96 -17.70
CA LEU A 20 13.52 -10.03 -19.09
C LEU A 20 13.52 -11.51 -19.56
N PRO A 21 12.88 -11.82 -20.71
CA PRO A 21 12.84 -13.19 -21.24
C PRO A 21 14.20 -13.84 -21.45
N ASP A 22 15.26 -13.04 -21.67
CA ASP A 22 16.65 -13.51 -21.81
C ASP A 22 17.37 -13.76 -20.47
N GLY A 23 16.67 -13.56 -19.33
CA GLY A 23 17.21 -13.76 -17.99
C GLY A 23 17.98 -12.56 -17.42
N THR A 24 18.11 -11.46 -18.17
CA THR A 24 18.76 -10.24 -17.68
C THR A 24 17.81 -9.45 -16.77
N PRO A 25 18.34 -8.68 -15.79
CA PRO A 25 17.52 -7.82 -14.94
C PRO A 25 16.71 -6.80 -15.76
N ASN A 26 15.42 -6.66 -15.43
CA ASN A 26 14.55 -5.68 -16.03
C ASN A 26 14.69 -4.34 -15.28
N ARG A 27 15.26 -3.33 -15.95
CA ARG A 27 15.44 -1.99 -15.35
C ARG A 27 14.13 -1.30 -14.95
N ASP A 28 13.00 -1.70 -15.53
CA ASP A 28 11.69 -1.14 -15.24
C ASP A 28 11.01 -1.80 -14.03
N PHE A 29 11.55 -2.93 -13.54
CA PHE A 29 10.93 -3.71 -12.46
C PHE A 29 10.62 -2.84 -11.23
N ASP A 30 11.57 -2.05 -10.78
CA ASP A 30 11.44 -1.18 -9.61
C ASP A 30 11.40 0.32 -10.00
N LYS A 31 10.79 0.62 -11.14
CA LYS A 31 10.76 1.97 -11.72
C LYS A 31 9.99 2.97 -10.87
N PHE A 32 8.86 2.55 -10.31
CA PHE A 32 7.95 3.42 -9.58
C PHE A 32 8.12 3.33 -8.06
N GLY A 33 7.96 4.46 -7.40
CA GLY A 33 8.01 4.58 -5.95
C GLY A 33 7.36 5.86 -5.45
N LEU A 34 7.67 6.24 -4.23
CA LEU A 34 7.13 7.43 -3.57
C LEU A 34 7.29 8.70 -4.42
N LYS A 35 8.44 8.89 -5.05
CA LYS A 35 8.71 10.08 -5.88
C LYS A 35 7.65 10.25 -6.97
N ASP A 36 7.37 9.18 -7.71
CA ASP A 36 6.40 9.20 -8.80
C ASP A 36 4.98 9.44 -8.29
N ILE A 37 4.59 8.70 -7.26
CA ILE A 37 3.26 8.85 -6.64
C ILE A 37 3.08 10.26 -6.09
N ASN A 38 4.09 10.81 -5.45
CA ASN A 38 4.06 12.19 -4.95
C ASN A 38 3.86 13.19 -6.09
N GLU A 39 4.59 13.05 -7.19
CA GLU A 39 4.44 13.90 -8.37
C GLU A 39 3.02 13.82 -8.96
N TRP A 40 2.43 12.61 -9.05
CA TRP A 40 1.07 12.42 -9.55
C TRP A 40 0.02 13.04 -8.62
N HIS A 41 0.19 12.91 -7.32
CA HIS A 41 -0.72 13.50 -6.34
C HIS A 41 -0.64 15.03 -6.31
N VAL A 42 0.57 15.59 -6.38
CA VAL A 42 0.77 17.04 -6.49
C VAL A 42 0.14 17.58 -7.78
N ALA A 43 0.26 16.84 -8.90
CA ALA A 43 -0.38 17.22 -10.16
C ALA A 43 -1.92 17.27 -10.07
N LYS A 44 -2.53 16.52 -9.12
CA LYS A 44 -3.97 16.58 -8.82
C LYS A 44 -4.36 17.75 -7.91
N GLY A 45 -3.39 18.54 -7.46
CA GLY A 45 -3.61 19.64 -6.54
C GLY A 45 -3.45 19.29 -5.06
N TRP A 46 -2.97 18.08 -4.72
CA TRP A 46 -2.69 17.69 -3.34
C TRP A 46 -1.33 18.24 -2.90
N ARG A 47 -1.16 18.46 -1.59
CA ARG A 47 0.11 19.00 -1.07
C ARG A 47 1.31 18.05 -1.21
N CYS A 48 1.04 16.74 -1.21
CA CYS A 48 2.05 15.69 -1.34
C CYS A 48 1.35 14.32 -1.54
N CYS A 49 2.14 13.25 -1.59
CA CYS A 49 1.62 11.87 -1.59
C CYS A 49 0.53 11.70 -0.52
N GLY A 50 -0.59 11.08 -0.89
CA GLY A 50 -1.73 10.86 0.00
C GLY A 50 -1.62 9.62 0.88
N TYR A 51 -0.68 8.73 0.59
CA TYR A 51 -0.44 7.52 1.40
C TYR A 51 0.54 7.78 2.55
N HIS A 52 0.45 6.97 3.59
CA HIS A 52 1.40 6.97 4.71
C HIS A 52 2.60 6.08 4.41
N TRP A 53 2.38 4.95 3.73
CA TRP A 53 3.42 3.99 3.39
C TRP A 53 3.30 3.51 1.95
N ILE A 54 4.44 3.43 1.28
CA ILE A 54 4.57 2.88 -0.06
C ILE A 54 5.54 1.70 -0.03
N ILE A 55 5.16 0.58 -0.62
CA ILE A 55 6.01 -0.61 -0.72
C ILE A 55 6.37 -0.81 -2.19
N ARG A 56 7.63 -0.61 -2.54
CA ARG A 56 8.14 -0.78 -3.90
C ARG A 56 8.14 -2.26 -4.31
N ARG A 57 8.23 -2.53 -5.59
CA ARG A 57 8.29 -3.89 -6.14
C ARG A 57 9.42 -4.73 -5.54
N THR A 58 10.55 -4.12 -5.20
CA THR A 58 11.70 -4.75 -4.50
C THR A 58 11.46 -5.00 -3.01
N GLY A 59 10.35 -4.54 -2.47
CA GLY A 59 10.05 -4.60 -1.03
C GLY A 59 10.57 -3.41 -0.23
N ILE A 60 11.24 -2.45 -0.85
CA ILE A 60 11.67 -1.22 -0.15
C ILE A 60 10.43 -0.48 0.36
N LEU A 61 10.45 -0.15 1.64
CA LEU A 61 9.40 0.64 2.31
C LEU A 61 9.78 2.12 2.30
N GLU A 62 8.88 2.93 1.77
CA GLU A 62 9.05 4.38 1.71
C GLU A 62 7.96 5.07 2.52
N ALA A 63 8.35 6.08 3.33
CA ALA A 63 7.42 6.85 4.13
C ALA A 63 6.86 8.03 3.34
N GLY A 64 5.53 8.09 3.24
CA GLY A 64 4.78 9.23 2.72
C GLY A 64 4.41 10.21 3.83
N ARG A 65 3.10 10.39 4.09
CA ARG A 65 2.66 11.24 5.20
C ARG A 65 2.96 10.58 6.54
N PRO A 66 3.30 11.36 7.59
CA PRO A 66 3.37 10.85 8.96
C PRO A 66 2.07 10.18 9.39
N GLU A 67 2.16 9.13 10.23
CA GLU A 67 0.99 8.36 10.67
C GLU A 67 0.00 9.17 11.55
N ASP A 68 0.42 10.28 12.11
CA ASP A 68 -0.42 11.20 12.89
C ASP A 68 -1.10 12.29 12.03
N GLU A 69 -0.80 12.34 10.73
CA GLU A 69 -1.42 13.24 9.78
C GLU A 69 -2.52 12.52 8.97
N GLU A 70 -3.58 13.24 8.67
CA GLU A 70 -4.63 12.76 7.79
C GLU A 70 -4.11 12.54 6.38
N GLY A 71 -4.41 11.37 5.80
CA GLY A 71 -4.06 11.03 4.43
C GLY A 71 -4.98 11.66 3.39
N ALA A 72 -4.75 11.32 2.12
CA ALA A 72 -5.64 11.62 1.01
C ALA A 72 -5.65 10.38 0.08
N HIS A 73 -6.32 9.33 0.52
CA HIS A 73 -6.29 8.03 -0.17
C HIS A 73 -7.64 7.31 -0.23
N CYS A 74 -8.59 7.66 0.64
CA CYS A 74 -9.92 7.06 0.66
C CYS A 74 -10.93 8.09 1.17
N LEU A 75 -11.76 8.60 0.27
CA LEU A 75 -12.76 9.63 0.59
C LEU A 75 -13.69 9.14 1.71
N GLY A 76 -13.85 9.97 2.75
CA GLY A 76 -14.69 9.67 3.90
C GLY A 76 -14.04 8.76 4.94
N ARG A 77 -12.75 8.40 4.74
CA ARG A 77 -11.98 7.55 5.67
C ARG A 77 -10.57 8.05 5.94
N ASN A 78 -10.18 9.18 5.37
CA ASN A 78 -8.83 9.72 5.55
C ASN A 78 -8.54 10.11 7.00
N GLU A 79 -9.54 10.54 7.74
CA GLU A 79 -9.41 11.05 9.11
C GLU A 79 -9.11 9.99 10.16
N ASP A 80 -9.38 8.71 9.87
CA ASP A 80 -9.24 7.61 10.84
C ASP A 80 -8.43 6.41 10.30
N SER A 81 -7.79 6.55 9.15
CA SER A 81 -7.08 5.44 8.52
C SER A 81 -5.67 5.75 8.05
N LEU A 82 -4.81 4.74 8.11
CA LEU A 82 -3.52 4.75 7.42
C LEU A 82 -3.69 4.20 6.01
N GLY A 83 -3.19 4.90 5.01
CA GLY A 83 -3.11 4.42 3.63
C GLY A 83 -1.78 3.71 3.40
N VAL A 84 -1.85 2.45 3.00
CA VAL A 84 -0.69 1.65 2.60
C VAL A 84 -0.85 1.28 1.13
N CYS A 85 0.12 1.64 0.30
CA CYS A 85 0.10 1.36 -1.13
C CYS A 85 1.28 0.46 -1.50
N TYR A 86 1.01 -0.70 -2.11
CA TYR A 86 2.07 -1.43 -2.78
C TYR A 86 2.08 -1.10 -4.27
N VAL A 87 3.29 -0.94 -4.81
CA VAL A 87 3.48 -0.59 -6.22
C VAL A 87 3.14 -1.78 -7.10
N GLY A 88 2.27 -1.58 -8.08
CA GLY A 88 1.82 -2.61 -9.01
C GLY A 88 0.34 -2.48 -9.33
N ARG A 89 -0.23 -3.55 -9.88
CA ARG A 89 -1.63 -3.58 -10.31
C ARG A 89 -2.41 -4.76 -9.76
N ARG A 90 -1.86 -5.98 -9.79
CA ARG A 90 -2.58 -7.21 -9.44
C ARG A 90 -2.00 -7.94 -8.25
N LEU A 91 -0.82 -8.53 -8.41
CA LEU A 91 -0.22 -9.38 -7.40
C LEU A 91 1.02 -8.72 -6.80
N PRO A 92 1.11 -8.63 -5.46
CA PRO A 92 2.34 -8.23 -4.81
C PRO A 92 3.45 -9.25 -5.06
N THR A 93 4.69 -8.77 -5.08
CA THR A 93 5.86 -9.65 -5.08
C THR A 93 6.04 -10.30 -3.70
N VAL A 94 6.81 -11.38 -3.63
CA VAL A 94 7.19 -11.99 -2.34
C VAL A 94 7.90 -10.95 -1.46
N ALA A 95 8.79 -10.14 -2.03
CA ALA A 95 9.46 -9.07 -1.30
C ALA A 95 8.47 -8.04 -0.73
N GLN A 96 7.44 -7.67 -1.49
CA GLN A 96 6.38 -6.78 -1.00
C GLN A 96 5.58 -7.42 0.14
N LEU A 97 5.25 -8.70 0.05
CA LEU A 97 4.55 -9.42 1.12
C LEU A 97 5.39 -9.49 2.41
N ASN A 98 6.69 -9.74 2.30
CA ASN A 98 7.59 -9.73 3.45
C ASN A 98 7.64 -8.37 4.14
N THR A 99 7.69 -7.29 3.35
CA THR A 99 7.64 -5.92 3.88
C THR A 99 6.29 -5.61 4.51
N LEU A 100 5.20 -6.04 3.89
CA LEU A 100 3.85 -5.86 4.41
C LEU A 100 3.65 -6.57 5.76
N GLU A 101 4.22 -7.75 5.91
CA GLU A 101 4.25 -8.47 7.20
C GLU A 101 4.92 -7.63 8.30
N GLY A 102 6.10 -7.11 8.02
CA GLY A 102 6.84 -6.25 8.96
C GLY A 102 6.06 -4.97 9.31
N LEU A 103 5.45 -4.35 8.30
CA LEU A 103 4.64 -3.15 8.47
C LEU A 103 3.37 -3.44 9.30
N TYR A 104 2.69 -4.55 9.03
CA TYR A 104 1.53 -5.00 9.81
C TYR A 104 1.88 -5.15 11.29
N ARG A 105 3.00 -5.83 11.59
CA ARG A 105 3.47 -5.99 12.99
C ARG A 105 3.75 -4.64 13.65
N GLY A 106 4.46 -3.76 12.95
CA GLY A 106 4.78 -2.43 13.47
C GLY A 106 3.54 -1.56 13.72
N ILE A 107 2.58 -1.57 12.80
CA ILE A 107 1.31 -0.83 12.96
C ILE A 107 0.50 -1.42 14.12
N ARG A 108 0.42 -2.76 14.23
CA ARG A 108 -0.26 -3.42 15.35
C ARG A 108 0.35 -3.03 16.69
N GLU A 109 1.67 -2.95 16.77
CA GLU A 109 2.38 -2.57 17.98
C GLU A 109 2.15 -1.09 18.35
N ARG A 110 2.23 -0.19 17.36
CA ARG A 110 2.09 1.26 17.61
C ARG A 110 0.65 1.72 17.85
N HIS A 111 -0.32 1.09 17.17
CA HIS A 111 -1.71 1.58 17.10
C HIS A 111 -2.75 0.56 17.57
N ALA A 112 -2.35 -0.65 17.96
CA ALA A 112 -3.24 -1.77 18.30
C ALA A 112 -4.21 -2.15 17.17
N ILE A 113 -3.88 -1.86 15.91
CA ILE A 113 -4.67 -2.20 14.73
C ILE A 113 -4.38 -3.65 14.33
N VAL A 114 -5.37 -4.52 14.49
CA VAL A 114 -5.27 -5.95 14.18
C VAL A 114 -5.77 -6.26 12.77
N ALA A 115 -5.60 -7.51 12.31
CA ALA A 115 -5.94 -7.93 10.95
C ALA A 115 -7.37 -7.57 10.51
N ASP A 116 -8.36 -7.67 11.40
CA ASP A 116 -9.76 -7.35 11.08
C ASP A 116 -10.01 -5.86 10.81
N GLN A 117 -9.03 -5.01 11.10
CA GLN A 117 -9.07 -3.57 10.84
C GLN A 117 -8.26 -3.16 9.60
N TRP A 118 -7.83 -4.14 8.79
CA TRP A 118 -7.22 -3.92 7.49
C TRP A 118 -8.24 -4.14 6.38
N PHE A 119 -8.44 -3.13 5.58
CA PHE A 119 -9.45 -3.07 4.52
C PHE A 119 -8.83 -2.80 3.16
N GLY A 120 -9.50 -3.20 2.11
CA GLY A 120 -9.21 -2.76 0.76
C GLY A 120 -10.01 -1.51 0.42
N HIS A 121 -9.50 -0.70 -0.49
CA HIS A 121 -10.22 0.49 -0.94
C HIS A 121 -11.63 0.14 -1.47
N TYR A 122 -11.77 -1.00 -2.18
CA TYR A 122 -13.05 -1.47 -2.72
C TYR A 122 -14.12 -1.74 -1.65
N GLU A 123 -13.73 -1.96 -0.39
CA GLU A 123 -14.69 -2.21 0.70
C GLU A 123 -15.36 -0.90 1.17
N TYR A 124 -14.82 0.25 0.79
CA TYR A 124 -15.36 1.58 1.08
C TYR A 124 -15.88 2.32 -0.16
N ASP A 125 -15.39 1.98 -1.34
CA ASP A 125 -15.83 2.57 -2.61
C ASP A 125 -16.17 1.47 -3.61
N PRO A 126 -17.47 1.23 -3.88
CA PRO A 126 -17.91 0.14 -4.77
C PRO A 126 -17.49 0.34 -6.23
N ASN A 127 -17.03 1.54 -6.61
CA ASN A 127 -16.50 1.82 -7.94
C ASN A 127 -15.00 1.49 -8.07
N ARG A 128 -14.37 0.99 -7.01
CA ARG A 128 -12.95 0.63 -6.97
C ARG A 128 -12.78 -0.88 -6.85
N THR A 129 -11.70 -1.39 -7.44
CA THR A 129 -11.25 -2.78 -7.27
C THR A 129 -9.96 -2.87 -6.46
N CYS A 130 -9.29 -1.73 -6.27
CA CYS A 130 -8.07 -1.57 -5.49
C CYS A 130 -8.24 -2.14 -4.07
N PRO A 131 -7.34 -2.97 -3.57
CA PRO A 131 -6.00 -3.31 -4.07
C PRO A 131 -5.93 -4.49 -5.05
N ASN A 132 -7.00 -4.91 -5.68
CA ASN A 132 -7.09 -6.01 -6.66
C ASN A 132 -6.75 -7.40 -6.09
N ILE A 133 -6.81 -7.55 -4.78
CA ILE A 133 -6.65 -8.81 -4.05
C ILE A 133 -7.77 -8.94 -3.02
N SER A 134 -8.12 -10.17 -2.68
CA SER A 134 -9.14 -10.43 -1.66
C SER A 134 -8.65 -10.02 -0.27
N MET A 135 -9.30 -9.06 0.36
CA MET A 135 -8.97 -8.67 1.73
C MET A 135 -9.37 -9.74 2.75
N GLU A 136 -10.34 -10.59 2.44
CA GLU A 136 -10.64 -11.77 3.26
C GLU A 136 -9.42 -12.69 3.33
N VAL A 137 -8.79 -12.98 2.19
CA VAL A 137 -7.55 -13.78 2.13
C VAL A 137 -6.40 -13.08 2.85
N MET A 138 -6.25 -11.77 2.64
CA MET A 138 -5.21 -10.98 3.31
C MET A 138 -5.36 -10.98 4.82
N ARG A 139 -6.56 -10.73 5.33
CA ARG A 139 -6.84 -10.77 6.78
C ARG A 139 -6.61 -12.16 7.37
N ARG A 140 -6.97 -13.21 6.64
CA ARG A 140 -6.71 -14.59 7.06
C ARG A 140 -5.22 -14.87 7.16
N TRP A 141 -4.45 -14.44 6.16
CA TRP A 141 -2.99 -14.53 6.20
C TRP A 141 -2.39 -13.73 7.36
N MET A 142 -2.79 -12.47 7.55
CA MET A 142 -2.29 -11.63 8.65
C MET A 142 -2.55 -12.25 10.03
N LYS A 143 -3.66 -12.96 10.22
CA LYS A 143 -3.98 -13.66 11.47
C LYS A 143 -3.03 -14.83 11.76
N THR A 144 -2.33 -15.35 10.76
CA THR A 144 -1.33 -16.41 10.95
C THR A 144 0.04 -15.87 11.36
N LEU A 145 0.24 -14.55 11.23
CA LEU A 145 1.53 -13.91 11.53
C LEU A 145 1.72 -13.75 13.04
N PRO A 146 2.94 -14.07 13.55
CA PRO A 146 3.25 -13.93 14.98
C PRO A 146 3.25 -12.49 15.48
#